data_ff2a71e603bd332970ac2ca96eb2ca35
#
_entry.id   ff2a71e603bd332970ac2ca96eb2ca35
#
_cell.length_a   1.000
_cell.length_b   1.000
_cell.length_c   1.000
_cell.angle_alpha   90.00
_cell.angle_beta   90.00
_cell.angle_gamma   90.00
#
_symmetry.space_group_name_H-M   'P 1'
#
loop_
_entity.id
_entity.type
_entity.pdbx_description
1 polymer ?
#
loop_
_entity_poly.entity_id
_entity_poly.type
_entity_poly.pdbx_seq_one_letter_code
_entity_poly.pdbx_strand_id
1 'polypeptide(L)'
;TEGPKTTYTLGGRTYATHRVTGAGLYLRHTWGQIVPALFAEAQPHSTAYAWPYVYSPRPQAAGALIEGYNYSRADRDLAPDAGSWDRMGTQIWLNDRLIAPPRFDNAGKTPISHEDLLLNENFTGRAPQKVWLRAGWNKVLLKLPFQPDGGTRLKKWMFTFVLTDLTGRQTLDGLIYSPDRTLPSAPSRTSRR
;
A
#
# COMPACT_ATOMS: atom_id res chain seq x y z
N THR A 1 -0.30 -1.74 -24.05
CA THR A 1 0.55 -1.65 -22.84
C THR A 1 0.79 -3.05 -22.33
N GLU A 2 2.06 -3.47 -22.32
CA GLU A 2 2.47 -4.77 -21.81
C GLU A 2 2.01 -4.94 -20.34
N GLY A 3 1.58 -6.15 -19.99
CA GLY A 3 1.31 -6.53 -18.60
C GLY A 3 2.60 -6.61 -17.77
N PRO A 4 2.49 -6.92 -16.46
CA PRO A 4 3.68 -7.09 -15.63
C PRO A 4 4.55 -8.22 -16.16
N LYS A 5 5.87 -7.95 -16.24
CA LYS A 5 6.88 -8.95 -16.64
C LYS A 5 7.23 -9.84 -15.44
N THR A 6 7.70 -11.03 -15.69
CA THR A 6 8.19 -11.92 -14.63
C THR A 6 9.51 -11.43 -14.03
N THR A 7 10.27 -10.66 -14.81
CA THR A 7 11.54 -10.08 -14.38
C THR A 7 11.74 -8.70 -14.99
N TYR A 8 12.50 -7.87 -14.30
CA TYR A 8 12.98 -6.57 -14.77
C TYR A 8 14.47 -6.46 -14.59
N THR A 9 15.17 -5.88 -15.57
CA THR A 9 16.61 -5.60 -15.47
C THR A 9 16.83 -4.10 -15.33
N LEU A 10 17.55 -3.71 -14.30
CA LEU A 10 17.93 -2.33 -14.03
C LEU A 10 19.36 -2.26 -13.54
N GLY A 11 20.20 -1.41 -14.14
CA GLY A 11 21.61 -1.27 -13.74
C GLY A 11 22.40 -2.58 -13.81
N GLY A 12 22.11 -3.45 -14.78
CA GLY A 12 22.76 -4.76 -14.92
C GLY A 12 22.30 -5.84 -13.93
N ARG A 13 21.34 -5.53 -13.05
CA ARG A 13 20.76 -6.50 -12.10
C ARG A 13 19.37 -6.90 -12.54
N THR A 14 19.02 -8.16 -12.40
CA THR A 14 17.70 -8.72 -12.70
C THR A 14 16.90 -8.90 -11.40
N TYR A 15 15.67 -8.40 -11.41
CA TYR A 15 14.73 -8.45 -10.30
C TYR A 15 13.53 -9.29 -10.69
N ALA A 16 13.18 -10.27 -9.88
CA ALA A 16 11.98 -11.07 -10.05
C ALA A 16 10.74 -10.30 -9.56
N THR A 17 9.59 -10.57 -10.17
CA THR A 17 8.30 -10.10 -9.66
C THR A 17 7.64 -11.21 -8.84
N HIS A 18 6.92 -10.80 -7.82
CA HIS A 18 6.18 -11.71 -6.95
C HIS A 18 4.69 -11.36 -7.04
N ARG A 19 3.85 -12.36 -7.27
CA ARG A 19 2.41 -12.22 -7.17
C ARG A 19 2.01 -12.48 -5.72
N VAL A 20 1.33 -11.54 -5.12
CA VAL A 20 0.88 -11.61 -3.73
C VAL A 20 -0.58 -11.22 -3.62
N THR A 21 -1.26 -11.67 -2.58
CA THR A 21 -2.66 -11.36 -2.30
C THR A 21 -2.79 -10.87 -0.86
N GLY A 22 -3.52 -9.78 -0.67
CA GLY A 22 -3.79 -9.22 0.65
C GLY A 22 -4.07 -7.73 0.58
N ALA A 23 -4.71 -7.21 1.61
CA ALA A 23 -4.97 -5.78 1.78
C ALA A 23 -3.73 -5.05 2.33
N GLY A 24 -2.90 -5.75 3.07
CA GLY A 24 -1.62 -5.32 3.60
C GLY A 24 -0.56 -6.38 3.40
N LEU A 25 0.67 -5.96 3.19
CA LEU A 25 1.78 -6.85 2.90
C LEU A 25 3.04 -6.45 3.68
N TYR A 26 3.60 -7.38 4.43
CA TYR A 26 4.91 -7.21 5.03
C TYR A 26 6.00 -7.50 3.98
N LEU A 27 6.73 -6.47 3.60
CA LEU A 27 7.90 -6.58 2.72
C LEU A 27 9.12 -7.04 3.53
N ARG A 28 9.29 -6.52 4.75
CA ARG A 28 10.27 -6.95 5.74
C ARG A 28 9.73 -6.76 7.15
N HIS A 29 10.00 -7.69 8.04
CA HIS A 29 9.59 -7.60 9.44
C HIS A 29 10.76 -7.93 10.36
N THR A 30 10.85 -7.24 11.49
CA THR A 30 11.91 -7.47 12.49
C THR A 30 11.85 -8.89 13.07
N TRP A 31 10.65 -9.44 13.18
CA TRP A 31 10.41 -10.79 13.68
C TRP A 31 10.16 -11.77 12.52
N GLY A 32 11.06 -11.77 11.54
CA GLY A 32 10.94 -12.58 10.33
C GLY A 32 10.77 -14.09 10.57
N GLN A 33 11.15 -14.59 11.75
CA GLN A 33 10.90 -15.97 12.14
C GLN A 33 9.42 -16.25 12.48
N ILE A 34 8.67 -15.24 12.88
CA ILE A 34 7.27 -15.35 13.32
C ILE A 34 6.32 -14.75 12.27
N VAL A 35 6.73 -13.63 11.67
CA VAL A 35 5.96 -12.92 10.66
C VAL A 35 6.62 -13.11 9.31
N PRO A 36 6.02 -13.93 8.41
CA PRO A 36 6.54 -14.10 7.06
C PRO A 36 6.63 -12.76 6.33
N ALA A 37 7.76 -12.50 5.70
CA ALA A 37 7.99 -11.30 4.92
C ALA A 37 8.49 -11.66 3.51
N LEU A 38 8.09 -10.85 2.52
CA LEU A 38 8.42 -11.12 1.13
C LEU A 38 9.92 -10.96 0.83
N PHE A 39 10.56 -10.00 1.49
CA PHE A 39 11.97 -9.65 1.30
C PHE A 39 12.69 -9.61 2.67
N ALA A 40 12.77 -10.76 3.33
CA ALA A 40 13.35 -10.86 4.67
C ALA A 40 14.78 -10.30 4.74
N GLU A 41 15.57 -10.50 3.67
CA GLU A 41 16.97 -10.09 3.56
C GLU A 41 17.16 -8.71 2.91
N ALA A 42 16.08 -7.92 2.76
CA ALA A 42 16.20 -6.59 2.15
C ALA A 42 17.17 -5.72 2.94
N GLN A 43 18.11 -5.11 2.22
CA GLN A 43 19.08 -4.18 2.77
C GLN A 43 18.52 -2.76 2.80
N PRO A 44 18.99 -1.87 3.69
CA PRO A 44 18.72 -0.45 3.64
C PRO A 44 18.99 0.12 2.24
N HIS A 45 18.26 1.17 1.86
CA HIS A 45 18.31 1.80 0.53
C HIS A 45 17.76 0.92 -0.62
N SER A 46 17.04 -0.15 -0.29
CA SER A 46 16.23 -0.88 -1.26
C SER A 46 14.93 -0.16 -1.54
N THR A 47 14.34 -0.40 -2.71
CA THR A 47 13.00 0.11 -3.06
C THR A 47 12.17 -1.02 -3.66
N ALA A 48 10.99 -1.26 -3.10
CA ALA A 48 9.99 -2.13 -3.73
C ALA A 48 8.99 -1.29 -4.52
N TYR A 49 8.44 -1.91 -5.56
CA TYR A 49 7.32 -1.36 -6.31
C TYR A 49 6.18 -2.37 -6.29
N ALA A 50 4.96 -1.89 -6.00
CA ALA A 50 3.75 -2.69 -6.13
C ALA A 50 2.80 -2.00 -7.13
N TRP A 51 2.16 -2.80 -8.01
CA TRP A 51 1.29 -2.25 -9.05
C TRP A 51 0.03 -3.08 -9.28
N PRO A 52 -0.90 -3.09 -8.35
CA PRO A 52 -2.20 -3.68 -8.61
C PRO A 52 -3.01 -2.86 -9.61
N TYR A 53 -3.89 -3.55 -10.33
CA TYR A 53 -4.98 -2.92 -11.07
C TYR A 53 -6.29 -3.11 -10.32
N VAL A 54 -7.16 -2.11 -10.41
CA VAL A 54 -8.49 -2.15 -9.82
C VAL A 54 -9.52 -1.88 -10.91
N TYR A 55 -10.38 -2.84 -11.16
CA TYR A 55 -11.53 -2.66 -12.03
C TYR A 55 -12.66 -2.00 -11.22
N SER A 56 -13.23 -0.95 -11.77
CA SER A 56 -14.43 -0.31 -11.25
C SER A 56 -15.55 -0.40 -12.29
N PRO A 57 -16.74 -0.91 -11.96
CA PRO A 57 -17.83 -1.04 -12.93
C PRO A 57 -18.37 0.32 -13.41
N ARG A 58 -18.09 1.38 -12.68
CA ARG A 58 -18.56 2.75 -12.98
C ARG A 58 -17.53 3.78 -12.51
N PRO A 59 -17.57 5.03 -13.03
CA PRO A 59 -16.80 6.11 -12.43
C PRO A 59 -17.36 6.43 -11.04
N GLN A 60 -16.50 6.54 -10.03
CA GLN A 60 -16.93 6.83 -8.66
C GLN A 60 -15.82 7.40 -7.79
N ALA A 61 -16.24 8.17 -6.78
CA ALA A 61 -15.35 8.55 -5.71
C ALA A 61 -15.11 7.36 -4.77
N ALA A 62 -13.90 7.26 -4.24
CA ALA A 62 -13.50 6.25 -3.28
C ALA A 62 -12.64 6.87 -2.18
N GLY A 63 -12.62 6.24 -1.03
CA GLY A 63 -11.64 6.46 0.01
C GLY A 63 -10.50 5.46 -0.15
N ALA A 64 -9.27 5.93 -0.09
CA ALA A 64 -8.10 5.07 -0.10
C ALA A 64 -7.47 5.05 1.29
N LEU A 65 -7.56 3.90 1.98
CA LEU A 65 -6.81 3.62 3.20
C LEU A 65 -5.42 3.12 2.78
N ILE A 66 -4.43 3.92 3.10
CA ILE A 66 -3.05 3.71 2.66
C ILE A 66 -2.13 3.88 3.85
N GLU A 67 -1.29 2.86 4.06
CA GLU A 67 -0.18 2.91 4.99
C GLU A 67 1.08 2.47 4.26
N GLY A 68 2.13 3.28 4.31
CA GLY A 68 3.42 2.98 3.69
C GLY A 68 4.46 2.43 4.67
N TYR A 69 4.17 2.53 5.96
CA TYR A 69 5.05 2.10 7.03
C TYR A 69 4.21 1.77 8.27
N ASN A 70 4.48 0.65 8.89
CA ASN A 70 3.89 0.40 10.19
C ASN A 70 4.72 1.12 11.25
N TYR A 71 4.20 2.23 11.72
CA TYR A 71 4.71 2.88 12.91
C TYR A 71 4.66 1.89 14.06
N SER A 72 5.82 1.49 14.54
CA SER A 72 5.84 0.70 15.77
C SER A 72 5.12 1.53 16.83
N ARG A 73 4.41 0.87 17.73
CA ARG A 73 3.81 1.52 18.91
C ARG A 73 4.85 2.13 19.86
N ALA A 74 6.12 2.21 19.43
CA ALA A 74 7.16 2.87 20.19
C ALA A 74 6.88 4.38 20.16
N ASP A 75 6.81 5.00 21.33
CA ASP A 75 6.54 6.41 21.59
C ASP A 75 7.55 7.39 20.92
N ARG A 76 8.37 6.90 20.01
CA ARG A 76 9.48 7.65 19.42
C ARG A 76 9.37 7.90 17.93
N ASP A 77 8.42 7.24 17.24
CA ASP A 77 8.23 7.48 15.81
C ASP A 77 7.46 8.78 15.61
N LEU A 78 8.16 9.78 15.12
CA LEU A 78 7.57 11.11 14.87
C LEU A 78 6.64 11.05 13.66
N ALA A 79 5.59 11.88 13.71
CA ALA A 79 4.73 12.11 12.56
C ALA A 79 5.57 12.53 11.34
N PRO A 80 5.27 12.04 10.13
CA PRO A 80 5.98 12.43 8.92
C PRO A 80 5.92 13.94 8.67
N ASP A 81 6.88 14.44 7.93
CA ASP A 81 6.88 15.82 7.49
C ASP A 81 5.67 16.13 6.61
N ALA A 82 5.24 17.38 6.60
CA ALA A 82 4.13 17.81 5.77
C ALA A 82 4.37 17.46 4.29
N GLY A 83 3.36 16.87 3.65
CA GLY A 83 3.47 16.43 2.26
C GLY A 83 4.15 15.07 2.05
N SER A 84 4.38 14.30 3.11
CA SER A 84 4.97 12.96 3.07
C SER A 84 4.01 11.91 3.58
N TRP A 85 4.06 10.69 3.01
CA TRP A 85 3.33 9.52 3.52
C TRP A 85 3.99 8.93 4.76
N ASP A 86 5.31 8.95 4.75
CA ASP A 86 6.20 8.44 5.79
C ASP A 86 7.54 9.15 5.73
N ARG A 87 8.47 8.74 6.56
CA ARG A 87 9.84 9.26 6.57
C ARG A 87 10.79 8.56 5.59
N MET A 88 10.28 7.57 4.85
CA MET A 88 11.08 6.78 3.91
C MET A 88 10.92 7.25 2.46
N GLY A 89 10.00 8.17 2.17
CA GLY A 89 9.78 8.70 0.83
C GLY A 89 8.84 7.85 -0.02
N THR A 90 7.87 7.19 0.60
CA THR A 90 6.78 6.49 -0.09
C THR A 90 6.01 7.42 -1.00
N GLN A 91 5.69 6.95 -2.20
CA GLN A 91 4.89 7.66 -3.18
C GLN A 91 3.86 6.71 -3.79
N ILE A 92 2.66 7.21 -4.04
CA ILE A 92 1.53 6.39 -4.51
C ILE A 92 0.80 7.13 -5.61
N TRP A 93 0.57 6.44 -6.71
CA TRP A 93 -0.15 6.99 -7.86
C TRP A 93 -1.38 6.16 -8.18
N LEU A 94 -2.45 6.83 -8.56
CA LEU A 94 -3.64 6.25 -9.16
C LEU A 94 -3.82 6.86 -10.56
N ASN A 95 -3.81 6.02 -11.59
CA ASN A 95 -3.90 6.45 -12.99
C ASN A 95 -2.87 7.54 -13.35
N ASP A 96 -1.63 7.34 -12.92
CA ASP A 96 -0.49 8.24 -13.11
C ASP A 96 -0.60 9.61 -12.40
N ARG A 97 -1.60 9.78 -11.54
CA ARG A 97 -1.73 10.96 -10.67
C ARG A 97 -1.28 10.62 -9.27
N LEU A 98 -0.37 11.42 -8.73
CA LEU A 98 0.09 11.27 -7.35
C LEU A 98 -1.09 11.47 -6.39
N ILE A 99 -1.27 10.53 -5.47
CA ILE A 99 -2.22 10.68 -4.36
C ILE A 99 -1.52 11.52 -3.28
N ALA A 100 -2.15 12.61 -2.91
CA ALA A 100 -1.64 13.46 -1.85
C ALA A 100 -1.60 12.71 -0.52
N PRO A 101 -0.50 12.80 0.25
CA PRO A 101 -0.44 12.23 1.59
C PRO A 101 -1.40 12.95 2.54
N PRO A 102 -1.73 12.33 3.68
CA PRO A 102 -2.51 13.00 4.71
C PRO A 102 -1.75 14.22 5.26
N ARG A 103 -2.48 15.12 5.84
CA ARG A 103 -1.89 16.24 6.58
C ARG A 103 -1.73 15.82 8.03
N PHE A 104 -0.51 15.90 8.53
CA PHE A 104 -0.19 15.68 9.92
C PHE A 104 -0.10 17.05 10.62
N ASP A 105 -0.84 17.25 11.71
CA ASP A 105 -0.87 18.53 12.43
C ASP A 105 0.43 18.80 13.18
N ASN A 106 1.08 17.75 13.66
CA ASN A 106 2.34 17.81 14.41
C ASN A 106 3.51 17.23 13.61
N ALA A 107 3.51 17.41 12.31
CA ALA A 107 4.53 16.89 11.40
C ALA A 107 5.96 17.14 11.94
N GLY A 108 6.75 16.07 12.05
CA GLY A 108 8.14 16.10 12.52
C GLY A 108 8.36 16.47 13.99
N LYS A 109 7.32 16.69 14.80
CA LYS A 109 7.46 17.25 16.16
C LYS A 109 7.02 16.30 17.28
N THR A 110 5.95 15.55 17.08
CA THR A 110 5.39 14.68 18.11
C THR A 110 5.29 13.24 17.63
N PRO A 111 5.25 12.26 18.56
CA PRO A 111 5.01 10.88 18.18
C PRO A 111 3.73 10.72 17.37
N ILE A 112 3.79 9.91 16.31
CA ILE A 112 2.65 9.64 15.43
C ILE A 112 1.46 9.05 16.19
N SER A 113 1.72 8.29 17.26
CA SER A 113 0.68 7.69 18.10
C SER A 113 -0.21 8.72 18.81
N HIS A 114 0.21 9.98 18.92
CA HIS A 114 -0.59 11.06 19.48
C HIS A 114 -1.50 11.71 18.45
N GLU A 115 -1.24 11.51 17.17
CA GLU A 115 -1.98 12.12 16.08
C GLU A 115 -2.89 11.12 15.38
N ASP A 116 -2.35 9.95 15.07
CA ASP A 116 -3.07 8.86 14.43
C ASP A 116 -3.17 7.66 15.36
N LEU A 117 -4.37 7.39 15.87
CA LEU A 117 -4.61 6.18 16.65
C LEU A 117 -4.50 4.96 15.76
N LEU A 118 -3.70 3.98 16.17
CA LEU A 118 -3.65 2.69 15.51
C LEU A 118 -4.91 1.89 15.85
N LEU A 119 -5.70 1.51 14.83
CA LEU A 119 -6.78 0.54 14.99
C LEU A 119 -6.21 -0.86 15.14
N ASN A 120 -5.19 -1.17 14.37
CA ASN A 120 -4.38 -2.38 14.48
C ASN A 120 -3.00 -2.12 13.82
N GLU A 121 -2.18 -3.16 13.67
CA GLU A 121 -0.84 -3.00 13.09
C GLU A 121 -0.83 -2.58 11.61
N ASN A 122 -1.95 -2.68 10.90
CA ASN A 122 -2.04 -2.43 9.45
C ASN A 122 -2.89 -1.20 9.12
N PHE A 123 -3.61 -0.65 10.08
CA PHE A 123 -4.53 0.45 9.85
C PHE A 123 -4.49 1.48 10.97
N THR A 124 -4.43 2.74 10.58
CA THR A 124 -4.64 3.88 11.48
C THR A 124 -6.10 4.30 11.49
N GLY A 125 -6.49 5.07 12.50
CA GLY A 125 -7.83 5.64 12.64
C GLY A 125 -8.11 6.86 11.78
N ARG A 126 -7.16 7.28 10.91
CA ARG A 126 -7.36 8.47 10.09
C ARG A 126 -8.34 8.24 8.95
N ALA A 127 -8.92 9.35 8.48
CA ALA A 127 -9.81 9.32 7.34
C ALA A 127 -9.06 8.88 6.05
N PRO A 128 -9.72 8.11 5.17
CA PRO A 128 -9.13 7.70 3.91
C PRO A 128 -8.90 8.90 2.98
N GLN A 129 -7.87 8.81 2.13
CA GLN A 129 -7.63 9.80 1.10
C GLN A 129 -8.68 9.70 0.00
N LYS A 130 -9.30 10.82 -0.35
CA LYS A 130 -10.29 10.84 -1.43
C LYS A 130 -9.61 10.66 -2.79
N VAL A 131 -10.06 9.66 -3.54
CA VAL A 131 -9.59 9.36 -4.89
C VAL A 131 -10.77 9.21 -5.86
N TRP A 132 -10.49 9.23 -7.17
CA TRP A 132 -11.48 9.04 -8.21
C TRP A 132 -11.13 7.83 -9.08
N LEU A 133 -12.05 6.87 -9.15
CA LEU A 133 -11.94 5.72 -10.02
C LEU A 133 -12.65 6.00 -11.35
N ARG A 134 -12.00 5.66 -12.46
CA ARG A 134 -12.63 5.61 -13.78
C ARG A 134 -13.39 4.31 -13.93
N ALA A 135 -14.40 4.26 -14.79
CA ALA A 135 -14.96 2.99 -15.24
C ALA A 135 -13.88 2.15 -15.92
N GLY A 136 -13.89 0.85 -15.69
CA GLY A 136 -12.87 -0.07 -16.18
C GLY A 136 -11.63 -0.13 -15.27
N TRP A 137 -10.49 -0.47 -15.85
CA TRP A 137 -9.25 -0.69 -15.12
C TRP A 137 -8.57 0.62 -14.68
N ASN A 138 -8.26 0.70 -13.41
CA ASN A 138 -7.46 1.74 -12.79
C ASN A 138 -6.11 1.16 -12.39
N LYS A 139 -5.03 1.85 -12.75
CA LYS A 139 -3.67 1.47 -12.39
C LYS A 139 -3.29 2.11 -11.06
N VAL A 140 -2.83 1.32 -10.12
CA VAL A 140 -2.18 1.80 -8.89
C VAL A 140 -0.70 1.51 -8.99
N LEU A 141 0.13 2.43 -8.54
CA LEU A 141 1.57 2.23 -8.40
C LEU A 141 1.99 2.73 -7.02
N LEU A 142 2.64 1.87 -6.28
CA LEU A 142 3.27 2.23 -5.00
C LEU A 142 4.79 2.13 -5.16
N LYS A 143 5.50 3.19 -4.80
CA LYS A 143 6.95 3.20 -4.61
C LYS A 143 7.22 3.19 -3.13
N LEU A 144 7.88 2.16 -2.65
CA LEU A 144 8.06 1.83 -1.25
C LEU A 144 9.56 1.72 -0.94
N PRO A 145 10.24 2.84 -0.64
CA PRO A 145 11.64 2.78 -0.24
C PRO A 145 11.79 2.16 1.14
N PHE A 146 12.90 1.48 1.36
CA PHE A 146 13.30 0.98 2.67
C PHE A 146 14.54 1.73 3.13
N GLN A 147 14.30 2.77 3.91
CA GLN A 147 15.34 3.62 4.49
C GLN A 147 15.11 3.71 6.01
N PRO A 148 15.43 2.65 6.75
CA PRO A 148 15.31 2.71 8.20
C PRO A 148 16.26 3.80 8.70
N ASP A 149 15.70 4.90 9.16
CA ASP A 149 16.46 5.89 9.90
C ASP A 149 16.96 5.26 11.20
N GLY A 150 18.10 5.71 11.71
CA GLY A 150 18.77 5.12 12.86
C GLY A 150 17.97 5.17 14.18
N GLY A 151 16.73 5.69 14.16
CA GLY A 151 15.88 5.88 15.31
C GLY A 151 14.84 4.80 15.57
N THR A 152 14.47 4.00 14.58
CA THR A 152 13.43 2.99 14.74
C THR A 152 14.02 1.66 15.22
N ARG A 153 13.65 1.22 16.40
CA ARG A 153 13.99 -0.12 16.91
C ARG A 153 13.34 -1.23 16.07
N LEU A 154 12.17 -0.96 15.50
CA LEU A 154 11.38 -1.94 14.76
C LEU A 154 11.40 -1.60 13.28
N LYS A 155 12.25 -2.30 12.55
CA LYS A 155 12.43 -2.14 11.10
C LYS A 155 11.33 -2.91 10.36
N LYS A 156 10.10 -2.43 10.46
CA LYS A 156 8.96 -2.95 9.69
C LYS A 156 8.86 -2.21 8.38
N TRP A 157 8.86 -2.94 7.29
CA TRP A 157 8.65 -2.43 5.95
C TRP A 157 7.42 -3.12 5.37
N MET A 158 6.36 -2.37 5.20
CA MET A 158 5.08 -2.88 4.77
C MET A 158 4.29 -1.83 4.00
N PHE A 159 3.22 -2.24 3.38
CA PHE A 159 2.18 -1.33 2.91
C PHE A 159 0.79 -1.92 3.10
N THR A 160 -0.18 -1.03 3.16
CA THR A 160 -1.61 -1.33 3.05
C THR A 160 -2.20 -0.45 1.96
N PHE A 161 -3.05 -1.02 1.12
CA PHE A 161 -3.83 -0.27 0.14
C PHE A 161 -5.20 -0.91 0.00
N VAL A 162 -6.24 -0.21 0.49
CA VAL A 162 -7.63 -0.65 0.43
C VAL A 162 -8.50 0.49 -0.05
N LEU A 163 -9.38 0.22 -1.02
CA LEU A 163 -10.39 1.17 -1.45
C LEU A 163 -11.70 0.92 -0.74
N THR A 164 -12.23 1.97 -0.17
CA THR A 164 -13.44 1.97 0.66
C THR A 164 -14.40 3.06 0.20
N ASP A 165 -15.54 3.16 0.87
CA ASP A 165 -16.34 4.36 0.83
C ASP A 165 -15.55 5.57 1.36
N LEU A 166 -16.11 6.78 1.23
CA LEU A 166 -15.42 8.00 1.66
C LEU A 166 -15.27 8.11 3.19
N THR A 167 -15.95 7.26 3.94
CA THR A 167 -15.86 7.21 5.41
C THR A 167 -14.82 6.21 5.91
N GLY A 168 -14.31 5.33 5.04
CA GLY A 168 -13.37 4.28 5.41
C GLY A 168 -13.99 3.07 6.12
N ARG A 169 -15.32 3.00 6.19
CA ARG A 169 -16.03 1.99 6.98
C ARG A 169 -16.45 0.77 6.20
N GLN A 170 -16.63 0.90 4.90
CA GLN A 170 -17.09 -0.18 4.04
C GLN A 170 -16.25 -0.27 2.77
N THR A 171 -15.99 -1.48 2.32
CA THR A 171 -15.40 -1.70 1.00
C THR A 171 -16.41 -1.34 -0.08
N LEU A 172 -15.90 -0.91 -1.24
CA LEU A 172 -16.76 -0.61 -2.39
C LEU A 172 -17.17 -1.90 -3.10
N ASP A 173 -18.45 -2.04 -3.35
CA ASP A 173 -18.98 -3.19 -4.11
C ASP A 173 -18.55 -3.17 -5.57
N GLY A 174 -18.33 -4.37 -6.11
CA GLY A 174 -18.03 -4.58 -7.52
C GLY A 174 -16.60 -4.21 -7.93
N LEU A 175 -15.73 -3.83 -7.01
CA LEU A 175 -14.31 -3.68 -7.32
C LEU A 175 -13.65 -5.05 -7.47
N ILE A 176 -12.79 -5.18 -8.50
CA ILE A 176 -11.99 -6.37 -8.73
C ILE A 176 -10.52 -5.97 -8.74
N TYR A 177 -9.73 -6.61 -7.91
CA TYR A 177 -8.27 -6.42 -7.87
C TYR A 177 -7.59 -7.48 -8.72
N SER A 178 -6.66 -7.06 -9.55
CA SER A 178 -5.92 -7.96 -10.42
C SER A 178 -4.49 -7.45 -10.63
N PRO A 179 -3.48 -8.33 -10.67
CA PRO A 179 -2.12 -7.92 -11.02
C PRO A 179 -1.93 -7.68 -12.53
N ASP A 180 -2.81 -8.18 -13.38
CA ASP A 180 -2.65 -8.24 -14.83
C ASP A 180 -3.88 -7.80 -15.64
N ARG A 181 -4.87 -7.20 -14.98
CA ARG A 181 -6.15 -6.77 -15.58
C ARG A 181 -7.02 -7.93 -16.10
N THR A 182 -6.88 -9.10 -15.52
CA THR A 182 -7.75 -10.23 -15.84
C THR A 182 -8.99 -10.18 -14.95
N LEU A 183 -10.16 -10.21 -15.57
CA LEU A 183 -11.42 -10.37 -14.84
C LEU A 183 -11.59 -11.86 -14.45
N PRO A 184 -12.13 -12.15 -13.25
CA PRO A 184 -12.50 -13.50 -12.89
C PRO A 184 -13.44 -14.07 -13.93
N SER A 185 -13.26 -15.34 -14.31
CA SER A 185 -14.22 -16.05 -15.13
C SER A 185 -15.57 -16.06 -14.41
N ALA A 186 -16.64 -15.78 -15.14
CA ALA A 186 -17.98 -15.91 -14.58
C ALA A 186 -18.14 -17.35 -14.02
N PRO A 187 -18.68 -17.54 -12.80
CA PRO A 187 -18.93 -18.87 -12.30
C PRO A 187 -19.80 -19.63 -13.30
N SER A 188 -19.33 -20.78 -13.75
CA SER A 188 -20.12 -21.65 -14.63
C SER A 188 -21.45 -21.93 -13.91
N ARG A 189 -22.56 -21.52 -14.52
CA ARG A 189 -23.88 -21.93 -14.05
C ARG A 189 -23.95 -23.44 -14.18
N THR A 190 -23.65 -24.16 -13.13
CA THR A 190 -24.01 -25.55 -13.00
C THR A 190 -25.55 -25.63 -13.08
N SER A 191 -26.08 -26.00 -14.21
CA SER A 191 -27.49 -26.32 -14.36
C SER A 191 -27.80 -27.46 -13.39
N ARG A 192 -28.43 -27.13 -12.28
CA ARG A 192 -29.14 -28.17 -11.51
C ARG A 192 -30.27 -28.68 -12.40
N ARG A 193 -30.12 -29.89 -12.88
CA ARG A 193 -31.23 -30.70 -13.36
C ARG A 193 -31.92 -31.36 -12.16
#